data_32f72e45b9b4153b23610348c9319a29
#
_entry.id   32f72e45b9b4153b23610348c9319a29
#
_cell.length_a   1.000
_cell.length_b   1.000
_cell.length_c   1.000
_cell.angle_alpha   90.00
_cell.angle_beta   90.00
_cell.angle_gamma   90.00
#
_symmetry.space_group_name_H-M   'P 1'
#
loop_
_entity.id
_entity.type
_entity.pdbx_description
1 polymer ?
#
loop_
_entity_poly.entity_id
_entity_poly.type
_entity_poly.pdbx_seq_one_letter_code
_entity_poly.pdbx_strand_id
1 'polypeptide(L)'
;MTDTVIKPEEISDALFSCVYSWVNGHAIDKKGADAAVARHRDSTSPYGVLARRLCEFVAGSGPTYEELCDLGLVLTDASRQKENRIALVAEIIGDEVKHLLCDAERINRIFPQPKPEKKKRVTDAATSSLNQMGPSQRGEVLLDHYGGLLALHQESDTVHHYNGVIWTPISDKALARQMAAIFIEADAPYSMTAMKNAVDTMKLSLPPMGATERNLIGFSNGVFDTRKGVFRPHQREDWLLVASEVEFGKVTQGETLESHAPNFWRWLQHATARNDRKASRLLAALYMVMANRYDWQLFLEVTGPAGSGKSVMAEICTMLAGKGNTQSASMSALENPKERELLVGYSLIVMPDMTRYVGDGAGLKAITGGDKVSINPKYRQPYSMRIPAVILAVNNDAMRFSDIGGGISRRRVIFNFSDVVSEDQRDPMLVEKIESELPVIIRHLLTRFVKQDEVKQLLREQQRSDEAMEVKRGTDPIIDLCAALFFMDEAKGLMMGGGHYSALEPRKYLYHLYLAFAEYHGIKPLAVTNFGKAITAAAREYGQEYLTRTIKGRRQTNVGISELADEFMPRAYGSEPPKDEE
;
A
#
# COMPACT_ATOMS: atom_id res chain seq x y z
N MET A 1 -9.72 57.21 1.39
CA MET A 1 -10.47 56.18 2.15
C MET A 1 -9.61 55.87 3.32
N THR A 2 -10.01 56.32 4.50
CA THR A 2 -9.28 56.17 5.74
C THR A 2 -9.39 54.72 6.20
N ASP A 3 -8.25 54.01 6.21
CA ASP A 3 -8.12 52.70 6.80
C ASP A 3 -8.50 52.82 8.30
N THR A 4 -9.70 52.43 8.65
CA THR A 4 -10.13 52.35 10.04
C THR A 4 -9.51 51.06 10.60
N VAL A 5 -8.36 51.22 11.23
CA VAL A 5 -7.72 50.15 12.01
C VAL A 5 -8.68 49.74 13.13
N ILE A 6 -9.25 48.58 13.00
CA ILE A 6 -10.23 47.99 13.93
C ILE A 6 -9.44 47.53 15.15
N LYS A 7 -9.73 48.11 16.35
CA LYS A 7 -9.03 47.71 17.56
C LYS A 7 -9.61 46.41 18.14
N PRO A 8 -8.75 45.46 18.56
CA PRO A 8 -9.19 44.18 19.15
C PRO A 8 -10.15 44.34 20.34
N GLU A 9 -10.15 45.51 20.98
CA GLU A 9 -11.00 45.84 22.13
C GLU A 9 -12.47 46.01 21.80
N GLU A 10 -12.84 46.17 20.51
CA GLU A 10 -14.20 46.40 20.07
C GLU A 10 -15.04 45.12 19.93
N ILE A 11 -14.39 43.95 19.93
CA ILE A 11 -15.08 42.64 19.87
C ILE A 11 -15.63 42.27 21.25
N SER A 12 -16.91 41.90 21.33
CA SER A 12 -17.47 41.47 22.61
C SER A 12 -16.86 40.15 23.08
N ASP A 13 -16.74 39.95 24.40
CA ASP A 13 -16.25 38.69 24.96
C ASP A 13 -17.08 37.47 24.53
N ALA A 14 -18.39 37.65 24.28
CA ALA A 14 -19.25 36.60 23.76
C ALA A 14 -18.84 36.18 22.32
N LEU A 15 -18.63 37.17 21.44
CA LEU A 15 -18.20 36.88 20.06
C LEU A 15 -16.76 36.30 20.04
N PHE A 16 -15.87 36.87 20.84
CA PHE A 16 -14.52 36.34 21.00
C PHE A 16 -14.53 34.86 21.44
N SER A 17 -15.33 34.53 22.46
CA SER A 17 -15.47 33.16 22.96
C SER A 17 -15.95 32.20 21.85
N CYS A 18 -16.93 32.61 21.05
CA CYS A 18 -17.44 31.80 19.94
C CYS A 18 -16.38 31.61 18.85
N VAL A 19 -15.69 32.67 18.43
CA VAL A 19 -14.63 32.60 17.40
C VAL A 19 -13.47 31.72 17.88
N TYR A 20 -13.02 31.93 19.10
CA TYR A 20 -11.92 31.16 19.67
C TYR A 20 -12.27 29.66 19.78
N SER A 21 -13.48 29.34 20.28
CA SER A 21 -13.96 27.95 20.37
C SER A 21 -14.07 27.30 18.99
N TRP A 22 -14.63 28.00 18.03
CA TRP A 22 -14.79 27.50 16.67
C TRP A 22 -13.44 27.24 15.98
N VAL A 23 -12.51 28.19 16.07
CA VAL A 23 -11.16 28.08 15.47
C VAL A 23 -10.41 26.90 16.07
N ASN A 24 -10.52 26.69 17.39
CA ASN A 24 -9.80 25.61 18.09
C ASN A 24 -10.56 24.27 18.11
N GLY A 25 -11.72 24.16 17.43
CA GLY A 25 -12.49 22.92 17.35
C GLY A 25 -13.22 22.53 18.65
N HIS A 26 -13.40 23.48 19.56
CA HIS A 26 -14.17 23.28 20.78
C HIS A 26 -15.67 23.42 20.51
N ALA A 27 -16.49 22.72 21.29
CA ALA A 27 -17.94 22.88 21.23
C ALA A 27 -18.35 24.32 21.56
N ILE A 28 -19.21 24.90 20.71
CA ILE A 28 -19.76 26.25 20.92
C ILE A 28 -21.08 26.12 21.69
N ASP A 29 -21.18 26.82 22.79
CA ASP A 29 -22.48 26.94 23.48
C ASP A 29 -23.47 27.71 22.59
N LYS A 30 -24.54 27.05 22.18
CA LYS A 30 -25.59 27.61 21.32
C LYS A 30 -26.20 28.89 21.91
N LYS A 31 -26.43 28.94 23.23
CA LYS A 31 -26.94 30.13 23.91
C LYS A 31 -25.94 31.30 23.88
N GLY A 32 -24.64 31.00 24.03
CA GLY A 32 -23.58 31.98 23.91
C GLY A 32 -23.42 32.53 22.49
N ALA A 33 -23.54 31.67 21.47
CA ALA A 33 -23.55 32.06 20.07
C ALA A 33 -24.75 32.96 19.73
N ASP A 34 -25.94 32.59 20.13
CA ASP A 34 -27.16 33.39 19.93
C ASP A 34 -27.04 34.78 20.59
N ALA A 35 -26.46 34.86 21.79
CA ALA A 35 -26.23 36.12 22.50
C ALA A 35 -25.15 37.00 21.80
N ALA A 36 -24.11 36.38 21.28
CA ALA A 36 -23.07 37.08 20.51
C ALA A 36 -23.63 37.67 19.21
N VAL A 37 -24.48 36.91 18.51
CA VAL A 37 -25.17 37.34 17.28
C VAL A 37 -26.17 38.41 17.54
N ALA A 38 -27.00 38.30 18.59
CA ALA A 38 -28.00 39.31 18.94
C ALA A 38 -27.35 40.68 19.17
N ARG A 39 -26.15 40.74 19.73
CA ARG A 39 -25.40 41.97 19.99
C ARG A 39 -24.83 42.64 18.76
N HIS A 40 -24.51 41.88 17.70
CA HIS A 40 -23.88 42.37 16.48
C HIS A 40 -24.78 42.27 15.23
N ARG A 41 -26.05 41.82 15.38
CA ARG A 41 -26.95 41.44 14.28
C ARG A 41 -27.19 42.55 13.26
N ASP A 42 -27.31 43.76 13.74
CA ASP A 42 -27.63 44.94 12.90
C ASP A 42 -26.42 45.77 12.54
N SER A 43 -25.21 45.29 12.88
CA SER A 43 -23.98 45.98 12.60
C SER A 43 -23.50 45.65 11.18
N THR A 44 -23.22 46.69 10.39
CA THR A 44 -22.50 46.59 9.09
C THR A 44 -20.98 46.48 9.26
N SER A 45 -20.52 46.51 10.51
CA SER A 45 -19.09 46.34 10.84
C SER A 45 -18.60 44.94 10.46
N PRO A 46 -17.29 44.75 10.24
CA PRO A 46 -16.69 43.44 10.02
C PRO A 46 -17.05 42.42 11.11
N TYR A 47 -17.21 42.85 12.34
CA TYR A 47 -17.65 41.99 13.46
C TYR A 47 -19.10 41.52 13.34
N GLY A 48 -19.97 42.34 12.79
CA GLY A 48 -21.38 41.93 12.51
C GLY A 48 -21.41 40.92 11.37
N VAL A 49 -20.59 41.09 10.36
CA VAL A 49 -20.40 40.09 9.27
C VAL A 49 -19.85 38.79 9.84
N LEU A 50 -18.82 38.85 10.66
CA LEU A 50 -18.21 37.68 11.31
C LEU A 50 -19.22 36.93 12.17
N ALA A 51 -20.03 37.64 12.98
CA ALA A 51 -21.04 37.03 13.83
C ALA A 51 -22.11 36.28 13.05
N ARG A 52 -22.56 36.84 11.91
CA ARG A 52 -23.54 36.18 11.02
C ARG A 52 -22.94 34.95 10.34
N ARG A 53 -21.74 35.07 9.76
CA ARG A 53 -21.02 33.95 9.12
C ARG A 53 -20.74 32.83 10.12
N LEU A 54 -20.31 33.18 11.34
CA LEU A 54 -20.06 32.19 12.38
C LEU A 54 -21.30 31.36 12.71
N CYS A 55 -22.48 31.99 12.73
CA CYS A 55 -23.75 31.27 12.93
C CYS A 55 -24.08 30.32 11.78
N GLU A 56 -23.79 30.70 10.54
CA GLU A 56 -23.96 29.85 9.37
C GLU A 56 -23.04 28.61 9.47
N PHE A 57 -21.78 28.82 9.82
CA PHE A 57 -20.83 27.74 10.01
C PHE A 57 -21.17 26.81 11.17
N VAL A 58 -21.65 27.33 12.27
CA VAL A 58 -22.09 26.54 13.44
C VAL A 58 -23.35 25.74 13.14
N ALA A 59 -24.27 26.29 12.36
CA ALA A 59 -25.48 25.59 11.91
C ALA A 59 -25.21 24.53 10.86
N GLY A 60 -24.19 24.74 10.00
CA GLY A 60 -23.83 23.88 8.87
C GLY A 60 -22.68 22.88 9.12
N SER A 61 -22.19 22.73 10.34
CA SER A 61 -21.08 21.78 10.67
C SER A 61 -19.69 22.18 10.18
N GLY A 62 -19.45 23.40 9.76
CA GLY A 62 -18.14 23.92 9.37
C GLY A 62 -18.11 24.51 7.95
N PRO A 63 -16.97 25.05 7.51
CA PRO A 63 -16.82 25.62 6.18
C PRO A 63 -17.07 24.59 5.09
N THR A 64 -17.70 25.00 4.00
CA THR A 64 -17.92 24.13 2.85
C THR A 64 -16.61 23.88 2.11
N TYR A 65 -16.55 22.77 1.39
CA TYR A 65 -15.38 22.44 0.55
C TYR A 65 -15.11 23.53 -0.49
N GLU A 66 -16.16 24.12 -1.05
CA GLU A 66 -16.10 25.18 -2.06
C GLU A 66 -15.46 26.46 -1.50
N GLU A 67 -15.86 26.89 -0.30
CA GLU A 67 -15.28 28.05 0.39
C GLU A 67 -13.78 27.85 0.71
N LEU A 68 -13.37 26.63 1.01
CA LEU A 68 -11.95 26.32 1.26
C LEU A 68 -11.13 26.27 -0.03
N CYS A 69 -11.71 25.80 -1.14
CA CYS A 69 -11.07 25.81 -2.44
C CYS A 69 -10.86 27.24 -2.94
N ASP A 70 -11.85 28.13 -2.76
CA ASP A 70 -11.75 29.54 -3.16
C ASP A 70 -10.61 30.28 -2.42
N LEU A 71 -10.33 29.86 -1.18
CA LEU A 71 -9.21 30.36 -0.39
C LEU A 71 -7.88 29.67 -0.69
N GLY A 72 -7.84 28.70 -1.61
CA GLY A 72 -6.66 27.89 -1.90
C GLY A 72 -6.27 26.95 -0.75
N LEU A 73 -7.20 26.60 0.12
CA LEU A 73 -7.01 25.76 1.29
C LEU A 73 -7.59 24.37 1.04
N VAL A 74 -6.93 23.33 1.58
CA VAL A 74 -7.41 21.94 1.54
C VAL A 74 -7.61 21.45 2.96
N LEU A 75 -8.71 20.73 3.21
CA LEU A 75 -8.95 20.06 4.49
C LEU A 75 -7.84 19.03 4.74
N THR A 76 -6.98 19.34 5.69
CA THR A 76 -5.90 18.48 6.16
C THR A 76 -6.08 18.23 7.65
N ASP A 77 -5.08 17.94 8.40
CA ASP A 77 -5.14 17.60 9.84
C ASP A 77 -5.83 18.68 10.74
N ALA A 78 -5.95 18.41 12.05
CA ALA A 78 -6.60 19.31 13.00
C ALA A 78 -5.89 20.68 13.10
N SER A 79 -4.56 20.75 12.90
CA SER A 79 -3.80 22.01 12.91
C SER A 79 -4.13 22.86 11.69
N ARG A 80 -4.22 22.24 10.53
CA ARG A 80 -4.61 22.92 9.28
C ARG A 80 -6.09 23.26 9.23
N GLN A 81 -6.96 22.47 9.85
CA GLN A 81 -8.34 22.92 10.06
C GLN A 81 -8.40 24.19 10.88
N LYS A 82 -7.55 24.33 11.89
CA LYS A 82 -7.42 25.55 12.65
C LYS A 82 -6.93 26.70 11.76
N GLU A 83 -5.91 26.49 10.93
CA GLU A 83 -5.40 27.48 9.97
C GLU A 83 -6.47 27.89 8.95
N ASN A 84 -7.22 26.94 8.42
CA ASN A 84 -8.34 27.19 7.50
C ASN A 84 -9.42 28.06 8.15
N ARG A 85 -9.78 27.79 9.40
CA ARG A 85 -10.74 28.59 10.16
C ARG A 85 -10.21 29.99 10.49
N ILE A 86 -8.91 30.10 10.78
CA ILE A 86 -8.22 31.39 10.93
C ILE A 86 -8.28 32.20 9.64
N ALA A 87 -8.03 31.56 8.47
CA ALA A 87 -8.07 32.20 7.18
C ALA A 87 -9.47 32.74 6.83
N LEU A 88 -10.54 31.96 7.10
CA LEU A 88 -11.92 32.42 6.93
C LEU A 88 -12.27 33.60 7.85
N VAL A 89 -11.76 33.63 9.07
CA VAL A 89 -11.94 34.79 9.95
C VAL A 89 -11.13 35.98 9.44
N ALA A 90 -9.92 35.75 8.93
CA ALA A 90 -9.05 36.80 8.38
C ALA A 90 -9.64 37.45 7.11
N GLU A 91 -10.39 36.72 6.29
CA GLU A 91 -11.12 37.25 5.14
C GLU A 91 -12.12 38.35 5.57
N ILE A 92 -12.70 38.22 6.74
CA ILE A 92 -13.74 39.14 7.25
C ILE A 92 -13.11 40.31 8.04
N ILE A 93 -12.13 40.06 8.91
CA ILE A 93 -11.58 41.06 9.83
C ILE A 93 -10.09 41.41 9.56
N GLY A 94 -9.47 40.82 8.53
CA GLY A 94 -8.08 41.05 8.18
C GLY A 94 -7.09 40.30 9.08
N ASP A 95 -5.78 40.60 8.88
CA ASP A 95 -4.67 39.93 9.56
C ASP A 95 -4.65 40.12 11.11
N GLU A 96 -5.47 41.03 11.62
CA GLU A 96 -5.62 41.27 13.06
C GLU A 96 -6.20 40.06 13.81
N VAL A 97 -6.80 39.10 13.11
CA VAL A 97 -7.26 37.84 13.68
C VAL A 97 -6.18 37.10 14.50
N LYS A 98 -4.92 37.17 14.07
CA LYS A 98 -3.81 36.53 14.78
C LYS A 98 -3.58 37.15 16.13
N HIS A 99 -3.61 38.48 16.22
CA HIS A 99 -3.48 39.20 17.48
C HIS A 99 -4.65 38.93 18.42
N LEU A 100 -5.85 38.91 17.87
CA LEU A 100 -7.06 38.57 18.60
C LEU A 100 -7.00 37.17 19.23
N LEU A 101 -6.60 36.18 18.48
CA LEU A 101 -6.56 34.77 18.92
C LEU A 101 -5.35 34.45 19.83
N CYS A 102 -4.38 35.34 19.93
CA CYS A 102 -3.20 35.23 20.81
C CYS A 102 -3.28 36.08 22.09
N ASP A 103 -4.39 36.77 22.36
CA ASP A 103 -4.58 37.54 23.57
C ASP A 103 -4.69 36.62 24.80
N ALA A 104 -3.54 36.36 25.41
CA ALA A 104 -3.41 35.43 26.53
C ALA A 104 -4.21 35.87 27.77
N GLU A 105 -4.32 37.17 28.04
CA GLU A 105 -5.06 37.70 29.19
C GLU A 105 -6.57 37.47 28.98
N ARG A 106 -7.05 37.76 27.78
CA ARG A 106 -8.46 37.58 27.42
C ARG A 106 -8.83 36.11 27.39
N ILE A 107 -7.99 35.27 26.79
CA ILE A 107 -8.18 33.80 26.74
C ILE A 107 -8.24 33.23 28.15
N ASN A 108 -7.31 33.59 29.05
CA ASN A 108 -7.31 33.11 30.43
C ASN A 108 -8.49 33.62 31.27
N ARG A 109 -9.03 34.80 30.94
CA ARG A 109 -10.21 35.35 31.61
C ARG A 109 -11.50 34.63 31.19
N ILE A 110 -11.66 34.34 29.88
CA ILE A 110 -12.89 33.74 29.31
C ILE A 110 -12.87 32.22 29.43
N PHE A 111 -11.72 31.63 29.21
CA PHE A 111 -11.46 30.20 29.36
C PHE A 111 -10.43 30.02 30.50
N PRO A 112 -10.81 30.19 31.76
CA PRO A 112 -9.90 29.94 32.84
C PRO A 112 -9.40 28.52 32.71
N GLN A 113 -8.12 28.36 32.38
CA GLN A 113 -7.48 27.05 32.43
C GLN A 113 -7.87 26.48 33.79
N PRO A 114 -8.41 25.24 33.86
CA PRO A 114 -8.54 24.58 35.13
C PRO A 114 -7.15 24.72 35.73
N LYS A 115 -7.04 25.44 36.90
CA LYS A 115 -5.76 25.59 37.61
C LYS A 115 -5.14 24.23 37.51
N PRO A 116 -3.90 24.09 36.95
CA PRO A 116 -3.32 22.77 36.82
C PRO A 116 -3.57 22.16 38.18
N GLU A 117 -4.46 21.16 38.22
CA GLU A 117 -4.58 20.36 39.43
C GLU A 117 -3.13 20.06 39.67
N LYS A 118 -2.58 20.65 40.72
CA LYS A 118 -1.21 20.36 41.12
C LYS A 118 -1.17 18.87 41.00
N LYS A 119 -0.45 18.34 39.94
CA LYS A 119 -0.21 16.92 39.85
C LYS A 119 0.07 16.58 41.28
N LYS A 120 -0.94 15.94 41.93
CA LYS A 120 -0.73 15.53 43.32
C LYS A 120 0.59 14.84 43.21
N ARG A 121 1.64 15.46 43.73
CA ARG A 121 2.88 14.73 43.97
C ARG A 121 2.34 13.43 44.48
N VAL A 122 2.69 12.33 43.78
CA VAL A 122 2.41 11.02 44.30
C VAL A 122 3.11 11.03 45.63
N THR A 123 2.38 11.48 46.68
CA THR A 123 2.87 11.61 48.03
C THR A 123 2.96 10.19 48.58
N ASP A 124 3.62 9.97 49.68
CA ASP A 124 3.89 8.66 50.33
C ASP A 124 2.71 7.65 50.32
N ALA A 125 1.48 8.15 50.23
CA ALA A 125 0.26 7.37 50.07
C ALA A 125 0.16 6.62 48.71
N ALA A 126 0.74 7.17 47.64
CA ALA A 126 0.72 6.53 46.32
C ALA A 126 1.83 5.47 46.18
N THR A 127 2.96 5.69 46.85
CA THR A 127 4.05 4.70 46.93
C THR A 127 3.60 3.43 47.64
N SER A 128 2.85 3.55 48.74
CA SER A 128 2.25 2.39 49.44
C SER A 128 1.12 1.74 48.61
N SER A 129 0.42 2.52 47.76
CA SER A 129 -0.70 2.01 46.97
C SER A 129 -0.25 1.12 45.80
N LEU A 130 0.79 1.48 45.03
CA LEU A 130 1.27 0.66 43.89
C LEU A 130 1.73 -0.74 44.32
N ASN A 131 2.39 -0.84 45.50
CA ASN A 131 2.83 -2.14 46.05
C ASN A 131 1.68 -2.99 46.61
N GLN A 132 0.60 -2.36 47.05
CA GLN A 132 -0.61 -3.03 47.54
C GLN A 132 -1.57 -3.45 46.43
N MET A 133 -1.44 -2.85 45.22
CA MET A 133 -2.26 -3.19 44.08
C MET A 133 -2.00 -4.59 43.57
N GLY A 134 -3.07 -5.28 43.20
CA GLY A 134 -3.01 -6.55 42.47
C GLY A 134 -2.51 -6.38 41.04
N PRO A 135 -2.18 -7.47 40.33
CA PRO A 135 -1.70 -7.41 38.96
C PRO A 135 -2.66 -6.68 38.00
N SER A 136 -3.97 -6.88 38.14
CA SER A 136 -4.99 -6.23 37.30
C SER A 136 -5.03 -4.72 37.51
N GLN A 137 -4.97 -4.26 38.75
CA GLN A 137 -4.97 -2.83 39.09
C GLN A 137 -3.71 -2.13 38.55
N ARG A 138 -2.55 -2.81 38.61
CA ARG A 138 -1.32 -2.31 37.99
C ARG A 138 -1.44 -2.29 36.46
N GLY A 139 -2.15 -3.26 35.87
CA GLY A 139 -2.48 -3.26 34.45
C GLY A 139 -3.35 -2.07 34.03
N GLU A 140 -4.32 -1.69 34.87
CA GLU A 140 -5.14 -0.47 34.67
C GLU A 140 -4.31 0.80 34.71
N VAL A 141 -3.37 0.92 35.68
CA VAL A 141 -2.44 2.07 35.76
C VAL A 141 -1.60 2.18 34.49
N LEU A 142 -1.13 1.05 33.93
CA LEU A 142 -0.40 1.05 32.68
C LEU A 142 -1.30 1.43 31.49
N LEU A 143 -2.54 0.98 31.45
CA LEU A 143 -3.52 1.33 30.43
C LEU A 143 -3.84 2.84 30.48
N ASP A 144 -4.06 3.39 31.66
CA ASP A 144 -4.30 4.82 31.88
C ASP A 144 -3.11 5.68 31.44
N HIS A 145 -1.88 5.20 31.64
CA HIS A 145 -0.66 5.87 31.17
C HIS A 145 -0.68 6.07 29.63
N TYR A 146 -1.22 5.11 28.90
CA TYR A 146 -1.39 5.21 27.43
C TYR A 146 -2.70 5.90 27.02
N GLY A 147 -3.48 6.45 27.96
CA GLY A 147 -4.71 7.18 27.66
C GLY A 147 -5.78 6.37 26.93
N GLY A 148 -5.80 5.04 27.11
CA GLY A 148 -6.73 4.14 26.41
C GLY A 148 -6.43 3.94 24.94
N LEU A 149 -5.23 4.30 24.47
CA LEU A 149 -4.79 4.18 23.09
C LEU A 149 -4.06 2.85 22.80
N LEU A 150 -4.46 1.79 23.51
CA LEU A 150 -3.94 0.43 23.31
C LEU A 150 -5.04 -0.50 22.77
N ALA A 151 -4.67 -1.44 21.91
CA ALA A 151 -5.52 -2.50 21.41
C ALA A 151 -4.73 -3.78 21.20
N LEU A 152 -5.38 -4.94 21.24
CA LEU A 152 -4.76 -6.24 21.08
C LEU A 152 -4.99 -6.80 19.68
N HIS A 153 -3.92 -7.07 18.95
CA HIS A 153 -3.99 -7.84 17.71
C HIS A 153 -4.09 -9.34 18.05
N GLN A 154 -5.29 -9.89 17.92
CA GLN A 154 -5.64 -11.23 18.44
C GLN A 154 -4.84 -12.37 17.79
N GLU A 155 -4.51 -12.29 16.49
CA GLU A 155 -3.80 -13.38 15.79
C GLU A 155 -2.34 -13.53 16.24
N SER A 156 -1.68 -12.43 16.59
CA SER A 156 -0.27 -12.41 17.03
C SER A 156 -0.09 -12.20 18.54
N ASP A 157 -1.17 -12.03 19.29
CA ASP A 157 -1.16 -11.65 20.72
C ASP A 157 -0.26 -10.44 21.03
N THR A 158 -0.21 -9.47 20.09
CA THR A 158 0.65 -8.30 20.18
C THR A 158 -0.17 -7.06 20.50
N VAL A 159 0.24 -6.33 21.52
CA VAL A 159 -0.36 -5.02 21.86
C VAL A 159 0.09 -3.98 20.84
N HIS A 160 -0.84 -3.17 20.38
CA HIS A 160 -0.57 -2.03 19.51
C HIS A 160 -0.98 -0.74 20.20
N HIS A 161 -0.21 0.31 19.98
CA HIS A 161 -0.47 1.67 20.46
C HIS A 161 -0.77 2.58 19.28
N TYR A 162 -1.83 3.37 19.39
CA TYR A 162 -2.14 4.41 18.43
C TYR A 162 -1.29 5.65 18.69
N ASN A 163 -0.42 6.00 17.75
CA ASN A 163 0.52 7.12 17.88
C ASN A 163 -0.02 8.46 17.33
N GLY A 164 -1.31 8.51 16.99
CA GLY A 164 -1.96 9.66 16.33
C GLY A 164 -2.08 9.52 14.82
N VAL A 165 -1.30 8.61 14.21
CA VAL A 165 -1.30 8.33 12.77
C VAL A 165 -1.66 6.87 12.49
N ILE A 166 -0.92 5.93 13.07
CA ILE A 166 -1.08 4.49 12.88
C ILE A 166 -1.03 3.74 14.20
N TRP A 167 -1.45 2.48 14.16
CA TRP A 167 -1.30 1.53 15.23
C TRP A 167 0.03 0.80 15.12
N THR A 168 0.95 1.06 16.05
CA THR A 168 2.30 0.48 16.09
C THR A 168 2.40 -0.62 17.13
N PRO A 169 3.07 -1.76 16.82
CA PRO A 169 3.23 -2.82 17.79
C PRO A 169 4.16 -2.42 18.93
N ILE A 170 3.78 -2.75 20.17
CA ILE A 170 4.61 -2.59 21.36
C ILE A 170 4.91 -3.98 21.93
N SER A 171 6.20 -4.26 22.16
CA SER A 171 6.60 -5.51 22.79
C SER A 171 6.24 -5.54 24.29
N ASP A 172 5.92 -6.73 24.81
CA ASP A 172 5.66 -6.95 26.24
C ASP A 172 6.81 -6.45 27.12
N LYS A 173 8.05 -6.57 26.62
CA LYS A 173 9.24 -6.04 27.29
C LYS A 173 9.24 -4.50 27.36
N ALA A 174 8.74 -3.81 26.33
CA ALA A 174 8.62 -2.36 26.34
C ALA A 174 7.50 -1.91 27.30
N LEU A 175 6.37 -2.61 27.31
CA LEU A 175 5.29 -2.39 28.26
C LEU A 175 5.73 -2.61 29.70
N ALA A 176 6.49 -3.68 29.97
CA ALA A 176 7.06 -3.94 31.30
C ALA A 176 8.07 -2.87 31.73
N ARG A 177 8.89 -2.35 30.81
CA ARG A 177 9.77 -1.20 31.08
C ARG A 177 8.99 0.05 31.43
N GLN A 178 7.88 0.33 30.71
CA GLN A 178 7.03 1.47 31.01
C GLN A 178 6.39 1.33 32.40
N MET A 179 5.90 0.14 32.73
CA MET A 179 5.39 -0.12 34.08
C MET A 179 6.45 0.08 35.15
N ALA A 180 7.69 -0.38 34.90
CA ALA A 180 8.81 -0.15 35.81
C ALA A 180 9.13 1.35 35.96
N ALA A 181 9.04 2.15 34.88
CA ALA A 181 9.21 3.59 34.93
C ALA A 181 8.17 4.25 35.85
N ILE A 182 6.90 3.84 35.79
CA ILE A 182 5.83 4.32 36.67
C ILE A 182 6.17 4.01 38.15
N PHE A 183 6.72 2.84 38.46
CA PHE A 183 7.16 2.51 39.81
C PHE A 183 8.34 3.36 40.26
N ILE A 184 9.31 3.61 39.38
CA ILE A 184 10.48 4.47 39.67
C ILE A 184 10.02 5.91 39.95
N GLU A 185 9.11 6.46 39.14
CA GLU A 185 8.56 7.80 39.34
C GLU A 185 7.81 7.93 40.68
N ALA A 186 7.20 6.82 41.14
CA ALA A 186 6.51 6.76 42.43
C ALA A 186 7.43 6.41 43.61
N ASP A 187 8.74 6.27 43.39
CA ASP A 187 9.72 5.78 44.38
C ASP A 187 9.31 4.47 45.06
N ALA A 188 8.69 3.56 44.27
CA ALA A 188 8.19 2.29 44.74
C ALA A 188 9.08 1.13 44.26
N PRO A 189 9.43 0.16 45.14
CA PRO A 189 10.18 -1.02 44.73
C PRO A 189 9.33 -1.93 43.82
N TYR A 190 9.98 -2.57 42.84
CA TYR A 190 9.31 -3.48 41.90
C TYR A 190 10.10 -4.75 41.64
N SER A 191 9.44 -5.77 41.09
CA SER A 191 10.07 -7.00 40.61
C SER A 191 9.69 -7.29 39.17
N MET A 192 10.56 -7.99 38.44
CA MET A 192 10.28 -8.39 37.05
C MET A 192 8.99 -9.20 36.91
N THR A 193 8.71 -10.07 37.87
CA THR A 193 7.47 -10.86 37.87
C THR A 193 6.23 -9.98 38.04
N ALA A 194 6.28 -8.96 38.92
CA ALA A 194 5.18 -8.03 39.09
C ALA A 194 4.91 -7.21 37.82
N MET A 195 5.97 -6.77 37.12
CA MET A 195 5.84 -6.02 35.86
C MET A 195 5.24 -6.88 34.76
N LYS A 196 5.72 -8.13 34.62
CA LYS A 196 5.17 -9.08 33.64
C LYS A 196 3.70 -9.39 33.91
N ASN A 197 3.33 -9.70 35.15
CA ASN A 197 1.95 -10.01 35.53
C ASN A 197 1.01 -8.81 35.28
N ALA A 198 1.48 -7.57 35.47
CA ALA A 198 0.70 -6.38 35.15
C ALA A 198 0.42 -6.28 33.64
N VAL A 199 1.42 -6.56 32.78
CA VAL A 199 1.26 -6.58 31.32
C VAL A 199 0.31 -7.71 30.90
N ASP A 200 0.51 -8.92 31.43
CA ASP A 200 -0.30 -10.09 31.10
C ASP A 200 -1.78 -9.86 31.47
N THR A 201 -2.06 -9.28 32.64
CA THR A 201 -3.44 -8.96 33.05
C THR A 201 -4.04 -7.78 32.29
N MET A 202 -3.24 -6.75 31.93
CA MET A 202 -3.70 -5.67 31.07
C MET A 202 -4.17 -6.18 29.71
N LYS A 203 -3.43 -7.11 29.09
CA LYS A 203 -3.80 -7.69 27.79
C LYS A 203 -5.20 -8.31 27.79
N LEU A 204 -5.63 -8.89 28.91
CA LEU A 204 -6.95 -9.50 29.05
C LEU A 204 -8.10 -8.48 28.99
N SER A 205 -7.83 -7.22 29.31
CA SER A 205 -8.81 -6.12 29.30
C SER A 205 -8.80 -5.28 28.02
N LEU A 206 -7.77 -5.46 27.15
CA LEU A 206 -7.65 -4.66 25.94
C LEU A 206 -8.74 -4.97 24.91
N PRO A 207 -9.28 -3.93 24.24
CA PRO A 207 -10.15 -4.14 23.10
C PRO A 207 -9.40 -4.84 21.96
N PRO A 208 -10.07 -5.72 21.19
CA PRO A 208 -9.49 -6.27 19.99
C PRO A 208 -9.30 -5.20 18.93
N MET A 209 -8.19 -5.28 18.19
CA MET A 209 -8.01 -4.44 17.01
C MET A 209 -9.04 -4.75 15.94
N GLY A 210 -9.59 -3.70 15.33
CA GLY A 210 -10.38 -3.81 14.10
C GLY A 210 -9.49 -4.05 12.87
N ALA A 211 -10.13 -4.36 11.75
CA ALA A 211 -9.46 -4.48 10.47
C ALA A 211 -9.35 -3.12 9.78
N THR A 212 -8.21 -2.82 9.19
CA THR A 212 -8.05 -1.65 8.30
C THR A 212 -8.97 -1.78 7.09
N GLU A 213 -9.76 -0.75 6.79
CA GLU A 213 -10.54 -0.71 5.56
C GLU A 213 -9.64 -0.52 4.34
N ARG A 214 -9.83 -1.35 3.30
CA ARG A 214 -8.99 -1.40 2.09
C ARG A 214 -9.08 -0.17 1.20
N ASN A 215 -10.06 0.68 1.41
CA ASN A 215 -10.24 1.95 0.71
C ASN A 215 -9.52 3.12 1.36
N LEU A 216 -8.84 2.90 2.49
CA LEU A 216 -8.10 3.93 3.19
C LEU A 216 -6.62 3.85 2.82
N ILE A 217 -6.05 5.00 2.42
CA ILE A 217 -4.63 5.17 2.17
C ILE A 217 -4.11 6.19 3.18
N GLY A 218 -3.20 5.76 4.07
CA GLY A 218 -2.59 6.61 5.08
C GLY A 218 -1.42 7.41 4.53
N PHE A 219 -1.37 8.69 4.87
CA PHE A 219 -0.26 9.62 4.64
C PHE A 219 0.19 10.19 5.99
N SER A 220 1.34 10.87 6.05
CA SER A 220 1.84 11.44 7.31
C SER A 220 0.86 12.45 7.94
N ASN A 221 0.11 13.17 7.14
CA ASN A 221 -0.79 14.24 7.56
C ASN A 221 -2.29 13.91 7.48
N GLY A 222 -2.68 12.67 7.14
CA GLY A 222 -4.09 12.27 7.09
C GLY A 222 -4.34 11.03 6.27
N VAL A 223 -5.59 10.77 5.97
CA VAL A 223 -6.09 9.56 5.30
C VAL A 223 -6.89 9.93 4.06
N PHE A 224 -6.59 9.32 2.93
CA PHE A 224 -7.40 9.42 1.73
C PHE A 224 -8.39 8.25 1.66
N ASP A 225 -9.68 8.54 1.64
CA ASP A 225 -10.74 7.56 1.43
C ASP A 225 -11.03 7.45 -0.07
N THR A 226 -10.59 6.37 -0.70
CA THR A 226 -10.75 6.16 -2.15
C THR A 226 -12.19 5.94 -2.60
N ARG A 227 -13.11 5.55 -1.69
CA ARG A 227 -14.54 5.43 -2.02
C ARG A 227 -15.21 6.79 -2.13
N LYS A 228 -14.85 7.69 -1.20
CA LYS A 228 -15.44 9.03 -1.12
C LYS A 228 -14.68 10.05 -1.95
N GLY A 229 -13.44 9.75 -2.33
CA GLY A 229 -12.54 10.68 -3.00
C GLY A 229 -12.11 11.85 -2.11
N VAL A 230 -12.06 11.67 -0.77
CA VAL A 230 -11.83 12.74 0.20
C VAL A 230 -10.59 12.45 1.02
N PHE A 231 -9.82 13.48 1.28
CA PHE A 231 -8.74 13.47 2.27
C PHE A 231 -9.27 14.01 3.61
N ARG A 232 -8.91 13.37 4.73
CA ARG A 232 -9.36 13.74 6.07
C ARG A 232 -8.30 13.45 7.13
N PRO A 233 -8.41 14.00 8.33
CA PRO A 233 -7.54 13.66 9.45
C PRO A 233 -7.58 12.18 9.81
N HIS A 234 -6.51 11.70 10.45
CA HIS A 234 -6.44 10.36 11.01
C HIS A 234 -7.49 10.16 12.11
N GLN A 235 -8.02 8.93 12.17
CA GLN A 235 -8.89 8.47 13.24
C GLN A 235 -8.37 7.12 13.74
N ARG A 236 -8.40 6.90 15.04
CA ARG A 236 -7.95 5.62 15.61
C ARG A 236 -8.78 4.42 15.13
N GLU A 237 -10.04 4.69 14.78
CA GLU A 237 -11.00 3.72 14.23
C GLU A 237 -10.68 3.30 12.79
N ASP A 238 -9.75 3.97 12.12
CA ASP A 238 -9.24 3.57 10.80
C ASP A 238 -8.40 2.29 10.85
N TRP A 239 -7.88 1.97 12.01
CA TRP A 239 -7.04 0.79 12.27
C TRP A 239 -5.86 0.67 11.31
N LEU A 240 -5.30 1.80 10.89
CA LEU A 240 -4.16 1.83 9.99
C LEU A 240 -2.92 1.24 10.70
N LEU A 241 -2.27 0.30 10.03
CA LEU A 241 -0.98 -0.28 10.46
C LEU A 241 0.20 0.36 9.75
N VAL A 242 -0.05 0.99 8.61
CA VAL A 242 0.96 1.65 7.78
C VAL A 242 0.41 2.98 7.25
N ALA A 243 1.28 3.96 7.11
CA ALA A 243 1.02 5.20 6.40
C ALA A 243 2.29 5.62 5.65
N SER A 244 2.14 6.24 4.49
CA SER A 244 3.28 6.83 3.78
C SER A 244 3.82 8.02 4.57
N GLU A 245 5.13 8.19 4.57
CA GLU A 245 5.81 9.32 5.21
C GLU A 245 5.59 10.63 4.45
N VAL A 246 5.05 10.55 3.24
CA VAL A 246 4.77 11.70 2.38
C VAL A 246 3.54 12.45 2.88
N GLU A 247 3.59 13.78 2.84
CA GLU A 247 2.42 14.62 3.06
C GLU A 247 1.55 14.67 1.80
N PHE A 248 0.23 14.52 1.98
CA PHE A 248 -0.71 14.81 0.93
C PHE A 248 -0.79 16.33 0.74
N GLY A 249 -0.08 16.84 -0.25
CA GLY A 249 0.08 18.27 -0.49
C GLY A 249 -1.14 18.96 -1.11
N LYS A 250 -1.08 20.28 -1.24
CA LYS A 250 -2.12 21.08 -1.88
C LYS A 250 -2.28 20.71 -3.35
N VAL A 251 -3.52 20.67 -3.82
CA VAL A 251 -3.84 20.47 -5.23
C VAL A 251 -3.53 21.76 -6.00
N THR A 252 -2.81 21.65 -7.12
CA THR A 252 -2.56 22.77 -8.03
C THR A 252 -3.50 22.62 -9.22
N GLN A 253 -4.21 23.69 -9.57
CA GLN A 253 -5.11 23.68 -10.74
C GLN A 253 -4.33 23.42 -12.02
N GLY A 254 -4.78 22.49 -12.85
CA GLY A 254 -4.10 22.12 -14.09
C GLY A 254 -2.82 21.30 -13.90
N GLU A 255 -2.64 20.65 -12.75
CA GLU A 255 -1.48 19.84 -12.44
C GLU A 255 -1.36 18.64 -13.39
N THR A 256 -0.18 18.49 -14.02
CA THR A 256 0.16 17.35 -14.88
C THR A 256 1.51 16.78 -14.49
N LEU A 257 1.74 15.48 -14.76
CA LEU A 257 3.05 14.87 -14.53
C LEU A 257 4.16 15.54 -15.34
N GLU A 258 3.89 15.89 -16.57
CA GLU A 258 4.88 16.48 -17.48
C GLU A 258 5.43 17.82 -16.98
N SER A 259 4.55 18.71 -16.48
CA SER A 259 4.94 20.05 -16.04
C SER A 259 5.28 20.16 -14.56
N HIS A 260 4.73 19.29 -13.68
CA HIS A 260 4.87 19.40 -12.24
C HIS A 260 5.67 18.25 -11.59
N ALA A 261 5.95 17.19 -12.36
CA ALA A 261 6.82 16.09 -11.97
C ALA A 261 7.72 15.67 -13.16
N PRO A 262 8.52 16.61 -13.73
CA PRO A 262 9.23 16.40 -15.00
C PRO A 262 10.30 15.30 -14.90
N ASN A 263 10.92 15.07 -13.74
CA ASN A 263 11.91 14.01 -13.55
C ASN A 263 11.26 12.63 -13.54
N PHE A 264 10.14 12.50 -12.84
CA PHE A 264 9.33 11.28 -12.87
C PHE A 264 8.77 11.03 -14.27
N TRP A 265 8.24 12.06 -14.94
CA TRP A 265 7.72 11.95 -16.29
C TRP A 265 8.78 11.49 -17.29
N ARG A 266 9.98 12.05 -17.24
CA ARG A 266 11.12 11.62 -18.08
C ARG A 266 11.49 10.16 -17.83
N TRP A 267 11.56 9.73 -16.57
CA TRP A 267 11.81 8.34 -16.21
C TRP A 267 10.68 7.43 -16.74
N LEU A 268 9.42 7.81 -16.55
CA LEU A 268 8.26 7.04 -17.02
C LEU A 268 8.30 6.84 -18.53
N GLN A 269 8.56 7.91 -19.30
CA GLN A 269 8.68 7.85 -20.75
C GLN A 269 9.82 6.93 -21.20
N HIS A 270 10.97 6.97 -20.53
CA HIS A 270 12.08 6.06 -20.80
C HIS A 270 11.73 4.61 -20.48
N ALA A 271 11.25 4.32 -19.26
CA ALA A 271 10.92 2.98 -18.80
C ALA A 271 9.83 2.28 -19.63
N THR A 272 9.03 3.06 -20.32
CA THR A 272 7.94 2.58 -21.17
C THR A 272 8.20 2.68 -22.67
N ALA A 273 9.42 3.07 -23.07
CA ALA A 273 9.79 3.34 -24.47
C ALA A 273 8.78 4.27 -25.16
N ARG A 274 8.27 5.27 -24.43
CA ARG A 274 7.23 6.23 -24.87
C ARG A 274 5.91 5.59 -25.31
N ASN A 275 5.61 4.40 -24.83
CA ASN A 275 4.36 3.72 -25.09
C ASN A 275 3.32 4.12 -24.03
N ASP A 276 2.31 4.90 -24.42
CA ASP A 276 1.27 5.43 -23.52
C ASP A 276 0.47 4.32 -22.81
N ARG A 277 0.24 3.20 -23.50
CA ARG A 277 -0.49 2.07 -22.88
C ARG A 277 0.35 1.40 -21.82
N LYS A 278 1.65 1.18 -22.07
CA LYS A 278 2.60 0.67 -21.07
C LYS A 278 2.77 1.66 -19.91
N ALA A 279 2.81 2.98 -20.19
CA ALA A 279 2.85 4.00 -19.16
C ALA A 279 1.61 3.95 -18.25
N SER A 280 0.41 3.82 -18.82
CA SER A 280 -0.82 3.65 -18.04
C SER A 280 -0.80 2.40 -17.15
N ARG A 281 -0.26 1.28 -17.65
CA ARG A 281 -0.11 0.02 -16.90
C ARG A 281 0.94 0.14 -15.80
N LEU A 282 2.05 0.87 -16.05
CA LEU A 282 3.07 1.12 -15.05
C LEU A 282 2.57 2.03 -13.93
N LEU A 283 1.81 3.08 -14.26
CA LEU A 283 1.11 3.92 -13.27
C LEU A 283 0.11 3.09 -12.43
N ALA A 284 -0.58 2.14 -13.05
CA ALA A 284 -1.46 1.20 -12.33
C ALA A 284 -0.69 0.32 -11.33
N ALA A 285 0.54 -0.10 -11.66
CA ALA A 285 1.41 -0.83 -10.74
C ALA A 285 1.87 0.05 -9.56
N LEU A 286 2.23 1.30 -9.81
CA LEU A 286 2.57 2.27 -8.77
C LEU A 286 1.37 2.55 -7.84
N TYR A 287 0.16 2.68 -8.40
CA TYR A 287 -1.07 2.79 -7.61
C TYR A 287 -1.30 1.55 -6.73
N MET A 288 -1.11 0.34 -7.27
CA MET A 288 -1.23 -0.92 -6.52
C MET A 288 -0.32 -0.93 -5.29
N VAL A 289 0.92 -0.46 -5.42
CA VAL A 289 1.89 -0.34 -4.32
C VAL A 289 1.45 0.71 -3.32
N MET A 290 1.16 1.94 -3.78
CA MET A 290 0.76 3.07 -2.93
C MET A 290 -0.49 2.76 -2.10
N ALA A 291 -1.48 2.11 -2.71
CA ALA A 291 -2.74 1.75 -2.06
C ALA A 291 -2.70 0.38 -1.36
N ASN A 292 -1.53 -0.25 -1.28
CA ASN A 292 -1.32 -1.59 -0.72
C ASN A 292 -2.39 -2.61 -1.15
N ARG A 293 -2.61 -2.75 -2.47
CA ARG A 293 -3.63 -3.64 -3.02
C ARG A 293 -3.15 -5.09 -3.15
N TYR A 294 -2.56 -5.64 -2.08
CA TYR A 294 -2.17 -7.05 -1.98
C TYR A 294 -3.36 -8.01 -2.22
N ASP A 295 -4.59 -7.53 -1.93
CA ASP A 295 -5.84 -8.27 -2.12
C ASP A 295 -6.17 -8.57 -3.59
N TRP A 296 -5.48 -7.95 -4.54
CA TRP A 296 -5.63 -8.26 -5.97
C TRP A 296 -4.94 -9.56 -6.35
N GLN A 297 -4.19 -10.15 -5.44
CA GLN A 297 -3.48 -11.42 -5.63
C GLN A 297 -2.47 -11.36 -6.78
N LEU A 298 -1.80 -10.23 -6.93
CA LEU A 298 -0.79 -9.97 -7.93
C LEU A 298 0.56 -9.67 -7.24
N PHE A 299 1.66 -9.98 -7.92
CA PHE A 299 2.97 -9.46 -7.59
C PHE A 299 3.62 -8.87 -8.84
N LEU A 300 4.49 -7.91 -8.62
CA LEU A 300 5.18 -7.18 -9.68
C LEU A 300 6.55 -7.78 -9.90
N GLU A 301 6.95 -7.88 -11.14
CA GLU A 301 8.33 -8.22 -11.51
C GLU A 301 8.81 -7.27 -12.59
N VAL A 302 9.98 -6.69 -12.35
CA VAL A 302 10.64 -5.79 -13.30
C VAL A 302 11.93 -6.44 -13.76
N THR A 303 12.07 -6.60 -15.07
CA THR A 303 13.23 -7.23 -15.70
C THR A 303 13.89 -6.27 -16.68
N GLY A 304 15.10 -6.62 -17.15
CA GLY A 304 15.83 -5.88 -18.17
C GLY A 304 17.32 -5.70 -17.84
N PRO A 305 18.12 -5.18 -18.76
CA PRO A 305 19.55 -5.00 -18.58
C PRO A 305 19.91 -4.00 -17.47
N ALA A 306 21.15 -4.02 -17.02
CA ALA A 306 21.68 -3.03 -16.09
C ALA A 306 21.58 -1.62 -16.70
N GLY A 307 21.20 -0.62 -15.90
CA GLY A 307 21.06 0.77 -16.36
C GLY A 307 19.73 1.09 -17.06
N SER A 308 18.75 0.18 -17.07
CA SER A 308 17.42 0.42 -17.69
C SER A 308 16.40 1.14 -16.80
N GLY A 309 16.75 1.53 -15.56
CA GLY A 309 15.85 2.25 -14.66
C GLY A 309 15.05 1.38 -13.69
N LYS A 310 15.32 0.07 -13.60
CA LYS A 310 14.64 -0.87 -12.67
C LYS A 310 14.80 -0.48 -11.21
N SER A 311 16.02 -0.13 -10.79
CA SER A 311 16.28 0.31 -9.41
C SER A 311 15.54 1.60 -9.08
N VAL A 312 15.42 2.52 -10.05
CA VAL A 312 14.61 3.75 -9.87
C VAL A 312 13.14 3.40 -9.63
N MET A 313 12.58 2.40 -10.33
CA MET A 313 11.22 1.94 -10.04
C MET A 313 11.09 1.38 -8.62
N ALA A 314 12.08 0.60 -8.16
CA ALA A 314 12.06 0.06 -6.79
C ALA A 314 12.08 1.18 -5.75
N GLU A 315 12.89 2.22 -5.95
CA GLU A 315 12.94 3.39 -5.08
C GLU A 315 11.61 4.18 -5.11
N ILE A 316 11.03 4.40 -6.29
CA ILE A 316 9.70 5.05 -6.41
C ILE A 316 8.64 4.24 -5.65
N CYS A 317 8.62 2.92 -5.81
CA CYS A 317 7.70 2.06 -5.07
C CYS A 317 7.93 2.15 -3.55
N THR A 318 9.19 2.16 -3.12
CA THR A 318 9.58 2.31 -1.71
C THR A 318 9.10 3.65 -1.13
N MET A 319 9.30 4.74 -1.87
CA MET A 319 8.83 6.06 -1.47
C MET A 319 7.31 6.15 -1.40
N LEU A 320 6.59 5.56 -2.37
CA LEU A 320 5.12 5.54 -2.39
C LEU A 320 4.52 4.70 -1.25
N ALA A 321 5.13 3.56 -0.92
CA ALA A 321 4.72 2.73 0.22
C ALA A 321 5.13 3.35 1.57
N GLY A 322 6.20 4.14 1.58
CA GLY A 322 6.92 4.64 2.74
C GLY A 322 8.17 3.80 3.02
N LYS A 323 9.29 4.47 3.28
CA LYS A 323 10.58 3.80 3.56
C LYS A 323 10.47 2.87 4.77
N GLY A 324 9.79 3.32 5.83
CA GLY A 324 9.53 2.53 7.04
C GLY A 324 8.56 1.36 6.84
N ASN A 325 7.80 1.35 5.75
CA ASN A 325 6.82 0.30 5.42
C ASN A 325 7.34 -0.71 4.39
N THR A 326 8.61 -0.58 3.98
CA THR A 326 9.24 -1.41 2.94
C THR A 326 10.30 -2.30 3.54
N GLN A 327 10.30 -3.58 3.18
CA GLN A 327 11.30 -4.56 3.57
C GLN A 327 11.96 -5.15 2.33
N SER A 328 13.30 -5.15 2.33
CA SER A 328 14.07 -5.95 1.37
C SER A 328 14.16 -7.40 1.83
N ALA A 329 13.88 -8.34 0.96
CA ALA A 329 13.87 -9.76 1.29
C ALA A 329 14.27 -10.65 0.12
N SER A 330 14.69 -11.88 0.43
CA SER A 330 14.93 -12.94 -0.55
C SER A 330 13.72 -13.87 -0.67
N MET A 331 13.69 -14.71 -1.71
CA MET A 331 12.69 -15.81 -1.80
C MET A 331 12.73 -16.74 -0.59
N SER A 332 13.91 -16.96 0.02
CA SER A 332 14.03 -17.77 1.24
C SER A 332 13.16 -17.20 2.37
N ALA A 333 13.13 -15.88 2.53
CA ALA A 333 12.30 -15.25 3.56
C ALA A 333 10.79 -15.47 3.33
N LEU A 334 10.34 -15.61 2.09
CA LEU A 334 8.95 -15.94 1.79
C LEU A 334 8.63 -17.43 2.02
N GLU A 335 9.59 -18.32 1.73
CA GLU A 335 9.40 -19.76 1.80
C GLU A 335 9.60 -20.33 3.22
N ASN A 336 10.51 -19.76 4.00
CA ASN A 336 10.89 -20.27 5.32
C ASN A 336 10.06 -19.63 6.45
N PRO A 337 9.26 -20.40 7.19
CA PRO A 337 8.48 -19.87 8.32
C PRO A 337 9.29 -19.15 9.39
N LYS A 338 10.58 -19.48 9.57
CA LYS A 338 11.45 -18.81 10.55
C LYS A 338 11.89 -17.42 10.13
N GLU A 339 12.00 -17.19 8.82
CA GLU A 339 12.43 -15.91 8.25
C GLU A 339 11.25 -14.97 7.97
N ARG A 340 10.02 -15.51 7.86
CA ARG A 340 8.80 -14.72 7.61
C ARG A 340 8.51 -13.66 8.66
N GLU A 341 9.03 -13.80 9.89
CA GLU A 341 8.89 -12.77 10.92
C GLU A 341 9.46 -11.42 10.44
N LEU A 342 10.50 -11.44 9.61
CA LEU A 342 11.11 -10.24 9.02
C LEU A 342 10.16 -9.48 8.07
N LEU A 343 9.10 -10.13 7.62
CA LEU A 343 8.15 -9.57 6.66
C LEU A 343 6.89 -9.00 7.31
N VAL A 344 6.73 -9.26 8.61
CA VAL A 344 5.52 -8.86 9.35
C VAL A 344 5.51 -7.35 9.57
N GLY A 345 4.38 -6.71 9.26
CA GLY A 345 4.18 -5.28 9.47
C GLY A 345 4.57 -4.38 8.29
N TYR A 346 5.10 -4.95 7.21
CA TYR A 346 5.45 -4.21 6.01
C TYR A 346 4.34 -4.30 4.95
N SER A 347 4.15 -3.23 4.18
CA SER A 347 3.19 -3.16 3.08
C SER A 347 3.82 -3.40 1.71
N LEU A 348 5.14 -3.28 1.60
CA LEU A 348 5.91 -3.57 0.40
C LEU A 348 7.09 -4.48 0.74
N ILE A 349 7.24 -5.55 -0.03
CA ILE A 349 8.41 -6.44 0.04
C ILE A 349 9.13 -6.34 -1.30
N VAL A 350 10.36 -5.80 -1.28
CA VAL A 350 11.22 -5.68 -2.46
C VAL A 350 12.21 -6.84 -2.46
N MET A 351 12.27 -7.56 -3.58
CA MET A 351 13.23 -8.64 -3.80
C MET A 351 14.24 -8.22 -4.87
N PRO A 352 15.41 -7.65 -4.48
CA PRO A 352 16.42 -7.25 -5.44
C PRO A 352 17.26 -8.46 -5.89
N ASP A 353 17.70 -8.43 -7.15
CA ASP A 353 18.71 -9.32 -7.76
C ASP A 353 18.59 -10.79 -7.33
N MET A 354 17.44 -11.37 -7.59
CA MET A 354 17.21 -12.78 -7.30
C MET A 354 18.09 -13.65 -8.20
N THR A 355 19.15 -14.20 -7.62
CA THR A 355 19.88 -15.30 -8.23
C THR A 355 18.93 -16.48 -8.46
N ARG A 356 19.17 -17.28 -9.51
CA ARG A 356 18.32 -18.38 -9.98
C ARG A 356 17.56 -19.09 -8.87
N TYR A 357 16.30 -18.75 -8.73
CA TYR A 357 15.40 -19.49 -7.86
C TYR A 357 14.90 -20.74 -8.61
N VAL A 358 15.01 -21.90 -7.96
CA VAL A 358 14.49 -23.17 -8.47
C VAL A 358 13.54 -23.73 -7.42
N GLY A 359 12.28 -23.42 -7.52
CA GLY A 359 11.24 -23.88 -6.60
C GLY A 359 9.84 -23.61 -7.16
N ASP A 360 8.83 -24.10 -6.46
CA ASP A 360 7.43 -23.92 -6.87
C ASP A 360 6.78 -22.62 -6.37
N GLY A 361 7.52 -21.81 -5.60
CA GLY A 361 7.05 -20.53 -5.06
C GLY A 361 5.86 -20.67 -4.10
N ALA A 362 5.82 -21.70 -3.27
CA ALA A 362 4.68 -21.94 -2.37
C ALA A 362 4.42 -20.78 -1.42
N GLY A 363 5.47 -20.22 -0.80
CA GLY A 363 5.37 -19.06 0.08
C GLY A 363 4.94 -17.80 -0.67
N LEU A 364 5.52 -17.56 -1.85
CA LEU A 364 5.12 -16.45 -2.71
C LEU A 364 3.64 -16.57 -3.10
N LYS A 365 3.17 -17.77 -3.49
CA LYS A 365 1.76 -18.05 -3.81
C LYS A 365 0.83 -17.78 -2.62
N ALA A 366 1.21 -18.22 -1.42
CA ALA A 366 0.41 -18.07 -0.22
C ALA A 366 0.32 -16.59 0.20
N ILE A 367 1.45 -15.87 0.24
CA ILE A 367 1.47 -14.45 0.63
C ILE A 367 0.70 -13.60 -0.37
N THR A 368 0.96 -13.76 -1.68
CA THR A 368 0.22 -13.04 -2.72
C THR A 368 -1.24 -13.46 -2.82
N GLY A 369 -1.57 -14.69 -2.43
CA GLY A 369 -2.94 -15.19 -2.34
C GLY A 369 -3.73 -14.58 -1.19
N GLY A 370 -3.06 -13.96 -0.22
CA GLY A 370 -3.67 -13.45 1.01
C GLY A 370 -4.01 -14.56 1.99
N ASP A 371 -3.35 -15.71 1.88
CA ASP A 371 -3.52 -16.83 2.81
C ASP A 371 -2.83 -16.54 4.15
N LYS A 372 -3.30 -17.18 5.22
CA LYS A 372 -2.56 -17.22 6.48
C LYS A 372 -1.34 -18.12 6.31
N VAL A 373 -0.18 -17.56 6.60
CA VAL A 373 1.10 -18.28 6.55
C VAL A 373 1.62 -18.52 7.95
N SER A 374 2.25 -19.68 8.16
CA SER A 374 2.91 -19.99 9.44
C SER A 374 4.15 -19.13 9.63
N ILE A 375 4.29 -18.56 10.82
CA ILE A 375 5.44 -17.77 11.26
C ILE A 375 5.99 -18.46 12.52
N ASN A 376 7.28 -18.78 12.49
CA ASN A 376 7.95 -19.48 13.58
C ASN A 376 9.11 -18.65 14.12
N PRO A 377 8.82 -17.60 14.91
CA PRO A 377 9.83 -16.71 15.43
C PRO A 377 10.71 -17.41 16.46
N LYS A 378 11.97 -16.95 16.54
CA LYS A 378 12.91 -17.50 17.51
C LYS A 378 12.49 -17.14 18.95
N TYR A 379 12.43 -18.12 19.82
CA TYR A 379 12.06 -17.96 21.25
C TYR A 379 10.62 -17.50 21.53
N ARG A 380 9.71 -17.64 20.58
CA ARG A 380 8.27 -17.35 20.73
C ARG A 380 7.46 -18.52 20.20
N GLN A 381 6.19 -18.60 20.61
CA GLN A 381 5.27 -19.61 20.07
C GLN A 381 5.00 -19.34 18.58
N PRO A 382 4.98 -20.40 17.75
CA PRO A 382 4.57 -20.27 16.36
C PRO A 382 3.12 -19.78 16.26
N TYR A 383 2.85 -18.94 15.28
CA TYR A 383 1.51 -18.46 14.99
C TYR A 383 1.27 -18.39 13.48
N SER A 384 0.04 -18.13 13.07
CA SER A 384 -0.32 -17.99 11.67
C SER A 384 -1.05 -16.66 11.44
N MET A 385 -0.58 -15.87 10.48
CA MET A 385 -1.22 -14.61 10.11
C MET A 385 -1.09 -14.34 8.62
N ARG A 386 -1.85 -13.37 8.13
CA ARG A 386 -1.67 -12.81 6.78
C ARG A 386 -0.54 -11.80 6.79
N ILE A 387 0.24 -11.79 5.71
CA ILE A 387 1.22 -10.74 5.43
C ILE A 387 0.62 -9.85 4.33
N PRO A 388 0.02 -8.70 4.69
CA PRO A 388 -0.71 -7.84 3.77
C PRO A 388 0.26 -6.92 3.00
N ALA A 389 1.13 -7.51 2.19
CA ALA A 389 2.17 -6.78 1.46
C ALA A 389 2.11 -7.04 -0.05
N VAL A 390 2.36 -6.01 -0.83
CA VAL A 390 2.67 -6.12 -2.26
C VAL A 390 4.10 -6.60 -2.41
N ILE A 391 4.35 -7.53 -3.32
CA ILE A 391 5.69 -8.05 -3.60
C ILE A 391 6.16 -7.45 -4.92
N LEU A 392 7.38 -6.91 -4.93
CA LEU A 392 8.08 -6.39 -6.10
C LEU A 392 9.43 -7.11 -6.25
N ALA A 393 9.58 -7.88 -7.32
CA ALA A 393 10.85 -8.48 -7.70
C ALA A 393 11.55 -7.58 -8.75
N VAL A 394 12.85 -7.36 -8.58
CA VAL A 394 13.66 -6.54 -9.49
C VAL A 394 14.89 -7.33 -9.91
N ASN A 395 14.92 -7.77 -11.15
CA ASN A 395 15.92 -8.70 -11.65
C ASN A 395 16.50 -8.26 -13.00
N ASN A 396 17.69 -8.71 -13.34
CA ASN A 396 18.20 -8.58 -14.71
C ASN A 396 17.49 -9.59 -15.62
N ASP A 397 17.42 -10.84 -15.18
CA ASP A 397 16.70 -11.92 -15.87
C ASP A 397 15.43 -12.27 -15.11
N ALA A 398 14.42 -12.71 -15.83
CA ALA A 398 13.16 -13.12 -15.23
C ALA A 398 13.29 -14.39 -14.38
N MET A 399 12.58 -14.43 -13.26
CA MET A 399 12.56 -15.60 -12.37
C MET A 399 12.00 -16.84 -13.09
N ARG A 400 12.58 -18.00 -12.80
CA ARG A 400 12.13 -19.29 -13.27
C ARG A 400 11.48 -20.07 -12.13
N PHE A 401 10.29 -20.62 -12.40
CA PHE A 401 9.54 -21.40 -11.42
C PHE A 401 9.26 -22.81 -11.94
N SER A 402 9.29 -23.78 -11.04
CA SER A 402 8.87 -25.16 -11.33
C SER A 402 7.36 -25.39 -11.12
N ASP A 403 6.55 -24.32 -11.15
CA ASP A 403 5.11 -24.34 -10.89
C ASP A 403 4.31 -24.86 -12.10
N ILE A 404 4.08 -26.16 -12.13
CA ILE A 404 3.35 -26.86 -13.21
C ILE A 404 1.88 -26.44 -13.29
N GLY A 405 1.32 -25.88 -12.22
CA GLY A 405 -0.10 -25.53 -12.13
C GLY A 405 -0.45 -24.10 -12.57
N GLY A 406 0.54 -23.29 -12.96
CA GLY A 406 0.34 -21.88 -13.37
C GLY A 406 -0.11 -20.96 -12.24
N GLY A 407 0.06 -21.39 -10.98
CA GLY A 407 -0.33 -20.61 -9.80
C GLY A 407 0.48 -19.32 -9.67
N ILE A 408 1.75 -19.35 -10.06
CA ILE A 408 2.65 -18.19 -10.13
C ILE A 408 2.29 -17.32 -11.32
N SER A 409 2.20 -17.89 -12.52
CA SER A 409 2.05 -17.14 -13.77
C SER A 409 0.80 -16.24 -13.75
N ARG A 410 -0.32 -16.75 -13.26
CA ARG A 410 -1.58 -15.96 -13.14
C ARG A 410 -1.52 -14.80 -12.15
N ARG A 411 -0.49 -14.74 -11.27
CA ARG A 411 -0.28 -13.68 -10.30
C ARG A 411 0.81 -12.69 -10.70
N ARG A 412 1.61 -13.05 -11.69
CA ARG A 412 2.85 -12.37 -12.08
C ARG A 412 2.55 -11.27 -13.09
N VAL A 413 2.88 -10.03 -12.75
CA VAL A 413 2.80 -8.86 -13.63
C VAL A 413 4.21 -8.44 -13.98
N ILE A 414 4.63 -8.66 -15.24
CA ILE A 414 5.99 -8.43 -15.69
C ILE A 414 6.07 -7.13 -16.47
N PHE A 415 7.03 -6.28 -16.10
CA PHE A 415 7.46 -5.13 -16.88
C PHE A 415 8.90 -5.35 -17.33
N ASN A 416 9.15 -5.36 -18.63
CA ASN A 416 10.49 -5.45 -19.17
C ASN A 416 10.99 -4.06 -19.58
N PHE A 417 12.06 -3.60 -18.95
CA PHE A 417 12.72 -2.34 -19.28
C PHE A 417 13.87 -2.61 -20.23
N SER A 418 13.65 -2.50 -21.54
CA SER A 418 14.61 -2.85 -22.58
C SER A 418 15.68 -1.79 -22.79
N ASP A 419 15.36 -0.53 -22.59
CA ASP A 419 16.17 0.60 -22.98
C ASP A 419 17.19 0.95 -21.89
N VAL A 420 18.45 1.02 -22.26
CA VAL A 420 19.56 1.35 -21.34
C VAL A 420 19.87 2.84 -21.46
N VAL A 421 19.96 3.53 -20.33
CA VAL A 421 20.44 4.91 -20.25
C VAL A 421 21.96 4.91 -20.38
N SER A 422 22.51 5.63 -21.35
CA SER A 422 23.96 5.79 -21.51
C SER A 422 24.58 6.49 -20.29
N GLU A 423 25.85 6.23 -19.99
CA GLU A 423 26.50 6.74 -18.79
C GLU A 423 26.51 8.26 -18.70
N ASP A 424 26.68 8.95 -19.84
CA ASP A 424 26.66 10.41 -19.97
C ASP A 424 25.28 11.03 -19.72
N GLN A 425 24.21 10.25 -19.86
CA GLN A 425 22.82 10.69 -19.64
C GLN A 425 22.27 10.30 -18.26
N ARG A 426 23.04 9.56 -17.48
CA ARG A 426 22.62 9.15 -16.14
C ARG A 426 22.63 10.34 -15.20
N ASP A 427 21.51 10.58 -14.56
CA ASP A 427 21.35 11.60 -13.50
C ASP A 427 21.50 10.91 -12.14
N PRO A 428 22.62 11.10 -11.43
CA PRO A 428 22.83 10.45 -10.12
C PRO A 428 21.86 10.94 -9.04
N MET A 429 21.25 12.12 -9.24
CA MET A 429 20.28 12.73 -8.32
C MET A 429 18.83 12.51 -8.75
N LEU A 430 18.59 11.57 -9.69
CA LEU A 430 17.25 11.37 -10.25
C LEU A 430 16.25 10.94 -9.19
N VAL A 431 16.64 10.06 -8.28
CA VAL A 431 15.77 9.54 -7.21
C VAL A 431 15.36 10.65 -6.25
N GLU A 432 16.29 11.48 -5.82
CA GLU A 432 16.04 12.63 -4.92
C GLU A 432 15.15 13.68 -5.60
N LYS A 433 15.35 13.92 -6.89
CA LYS A 433 14.48 14.81 -7.67
C LYS A 433 13.06 14.26 -7.75
N ILE A 434 12.89 12.97 -8.01
CA ILE A 434 11.58 12.31 -8.01
C ILE A 434 10.96 12.31 -6.61
N GLU A 435 11.75 12.16 -5.54
CA GLU A 435 11.27 12.24 -4.16
C GLU A 435 10.58 13.59 -3.89
N SER A 436 11.14 14.69 -4.38
CA SER A 436 10.51 16.01 -4.26
C SER A 436 9.21 16.17 -5.07
N GLU A 437 8.99 15.34 -6.08
CA GLU A 437 7.81 15.31 -6.95
C GLU A 437 6.70 14.36 -6.45
N LEU A 438 6.95 13.57 -5.39
CA LEU A 438 6.01 12.56 -4.89
C LEU A 438 4.61 13.08 -4.62
N PRO A 439 4.39 14.27 -4.01
CA PRO A 439 3.05 14.77 -3.79
C PRO A 439 2.23 14.92 -5.08
N VAL A 440 2.87 15.33 -6.18
CA VAL A 440 2.24 15.44 -7.51
C VAL A 440 1.91 14.05 -8.07
N ILE A 441 2.86 13.11 -7.97
CA ILE A 441 2.68 11.73 -8.43
C ILE A 441 1.52 11.08 -7.70
N ILE A 442 1.45 11.21 -6.38
CA ILE A 442 0.37 10.68 -5.54
C ILE A 442 -0.98 11.22 -5.97
N ARG A 443 -1.11 12.55 -6.11
CA ARG A 443 -2.37 13.17 -6.54
C ARG A 443 -2.78 12.72 -7.93
N HIS A 444 -1.82 12.62 -8.86
CA HIS A 444 -2.09 12.11 -10.20
C HIS A 444 -2.61 10.66 -10.17
N LEU A 445 -1.98 9.78 -9.38
CA LEU A 445 -2.43 8.39 -9.24
C LEU A 445 -3.84 8.30 -8.66
N LEU A 446 -4.15 9.09 -7.62
CA LEU A 446 -5.47 9.10 -6.98
C LEU A 446 -6.55 9.68 -7.90
N THR A 447 -6.25 10.71 -8.67
CA THR A 447 -7.18 11.33 -9.62
C THR A 447 -7.42 10.42 -10.83
N ARG A 448 -6.37 9.82 -11.37
CA ARG A 448 -6.44 8.94 -12.54
C ARG A 448 -7.21 7.66 -12.23
N PHE A 449 -7.02 7.10 -11.04
CA PHE A 449 -7.49 5.76 -10.68
C PHE A 449 -8.61 5.78 -9.63
N VAL A 450 -9.59 6.63 -9.82
CA VAL A 450 -10.82 6.65 -9.00
C VAL A 450 -11.55 5.32 -9.05
N LYS A 451 -11.56 4.67 -10.23
CA LYS A 451 -12.17 3.36 -10.44
C LYS A 451 -11.10 2.25 -10.33
N GLN A 452 -11.07 1.58 -9.17
CA GLN A 452 -10.07 0.53 -8.90
C GLN A 452 -10.15 -0.68 -9.85
N ASP A 453 -11.32 -0.97 -10.41
CA ASP A 453 -11.47 -2.04 -11.41
C ASP A 453 -10.70 -1.74 -12.69
N GLU A 454 -10.61 -0.47 -13.10
CA GLU A 454 -9.79 -0.05 -14.26
C GLU A 454 -8.30 -0.34 -13.99
N VAL A 455 -7.81 -0.05 -12.79
CA VAL A 455 -6.43 -0.33 -12.41
C VAL A 455 -6.12 -1.82 -12.50
N LYS A 456 -7.00 -2.64 -11.94
CA LYS A 456 -6.87 -4.09 -11.96
C LYS A 456 -6.92 -4.64 -13.39
N GLN A 457 -7.74 -4.05 -14.25
CA GLN A 457 -7.81 -4.41 -15.67
C GLN A 457 -6.50 -4.08 -16.39
N LEU A 458 -5.92 -2.89 -16.18
CA LEU A 458 -4.63 -2.49 -16.76
C LEU A 458 -3.50 -3.46 -16.35
N LEU A 459 -3.47 -3.91 -15.09
CA LEU A 459 -2.50 -4.89 -14.63
C LEU A 459 -2.71 -6.27 -15.29
N ARG A 460 -3.96 -6.69 -15.49
CA ARG A 460 -4.27 -7.93 -16.22
C ARG A 460 -3.90 -7.84 -17.71
N GLU A 461 -4.06 -6.67 -18.32
CA GLU A 461 -3.58 -6.44 -19.68
C GLU A 461 -2.05 -6.53 -19.75
N GLN A 462 -1.33 -6.00 -18.75
CA GLN A 462 0.14 -6.14 -18.67
C GLN A 462 0.55 -7.60 -18.53
N GLN A 463 -0.16 -8.42 -17.76
CA GLN A 463 0.11 -9.86 -17.64
C GLN A 463 0.08 -10.60 -18.97
N ARG A 464 -0.74 -10.11 -19.91
CA ARG A 464 -1.00 -10.72 -21.24
C ARG A 464 -0.38 -9.92 -22.38
N SER A 465 0.41 -8.87 -22.08
CA SER A 465 1.10 -8.10 -23.10
C SER A 465 2.15 -8.95 -23.83
N ASP A 466 2.45 -8.58 -25.06
CA ASP A 466 3.47 -9.27 -25.87
C ASP A 466 4.81 -9.30 -25.14
N GLU A 467 5.19 -8.20 -24.53
CA GLU A 467 6.38 -8.06 -23.68
C GLU A 467 6.40 -9.09 -22.52
N ALA A 468 5.29 -9.20 -21.79
CA ALA A 468 5.21 -10.16 -20.68
C ALA A 468 5.19 -11.60 -21.18
N MET A 469 4.56 -11.86 -22.32
CA MET A 469 4.53 -13.18 -22.95
C MET A 469 5.90 -13.59 -23.45
N GLU A 470 6.66 -12.67 -24.07
CA GLU A 470 8.04 -12.93 -24.51
C GLU A 470 8.95 -13.32 -23.33
N VAL A 471 8.89 -12.57 -22.24
CA VAL A 471 9.62 -12.90 -21.00
C VAL A 471 9.20 -14.26 -20.42
N LYS A 472 7.90 -14.58 -20.42
CA LYS A 472 7.41 -15.87 -19.94
C LYS A 472 7.89 -17.01 -20.82
N ARG A 473 7.89 -16.86 -22.15
CA ARG A 473 8.39 -17.84 -23.11
C ARG A 473 9.87 -18.15 -22.84
N GLY A 474 10.70 -17.14 -22.60
CA GLY A 474 12.12 -17.31 -22.26
C GLY A 474 12.37 -18.05 -20.93
N THR A 475 11.36 -18.15 -20.06
CA THR A 475 11.49 -18.76 -18.71
C THR A 475 10.71 -20.07 -18.53
N ASP A 476 9.68 -20.32 -19.34
CA ASP A 476 8.82 -21.52 -19.29
C ASP A 476 8.72 -22.18 -20.68
N PRO A 477 9.39 -23.32 -20.86
CA PRO A 477 9.40 -24.01 -22.15
C PRO A 477 8.02 -24.47 -22.63
N ILE A 478 7.03 -24.66 -21.74
CA ILE A 478 5.70 -25.07 -22.15
C ILE A 478 4.91 -23.87 -22.69
N ILE A 479 5.12 -22.70 -22.10
CA ILE A 479 4.56 -21.44 -22.64
C ILE A 479 5.19 -21.16 -24.01
N ASP A 480 6.48 -21.41 -24.20
CA ASP A 480 7.15 -21.25 -25.48
C ASP A 480 6.64 -22.25 -26.52
N LEU A 481 6.51 -23.53 -26.17
CA LEU A 481 5.87 -24.53 -27.04
C LEU A 481 4.48 -24.06 -27.46
N CYS A 482 3.65 -23.51 -26.55
CA CYS A 482 2.30 -23.05 -26.86
C CYS A 482 2.25 -21.92 -27.90
N ALA A 483 3.32 -21.16 -28.10
CA ALA A 483 3.41 -20.18 -29.18
C ALA A 483 3.39 -20.82 -30.58
N ALA A 484 3.84 -22.07 -30.68
CA ALA A 484 3.83 -22.85 -31.91
C ALA A 484 2.56 -23.72 -32.10
N LEU A 485 1.54 -23.51 -31.25
CA LEU A 485 0.29 -24.26 -31.25
C LEU A 485 -0.91 -23.33 -31.44
N PHE A 486 -2.01 -23.90 -31.92
CA PHE A 486 -3.32 -23.26 -31.87
C PHE A 486 -4.34 -24.17 -31.20
N PHE A 487 -5.36 -23.58 -30.59
CA PHE A 487 -6.39 -24.30 -29.83
C PHE A 487 -7.74 -24.13 -30.52
N MET A 488 -8.38 -25.24 -30.81
CA MET A 488 -9.71 -25.29 -31.44
C MET A 488 -10.81 -25.26 -30.37
N ASP A 489 -12.02 -24.87 -30.75
CA ASP A 489 -13.17 -24.84 -29.83
C ASP A 489 -13.61 -26.25 -29.41
N GLU A 490 -13.28 -27.27 -30.18
CA GLU A 490 -13.60 -28.67 -29.90
C GLU A 490 -12.35 -29.57 -29.91
N ALA A 491 -12.38 -30.65 -29.12
CA ALA A 491 -11.30 -31.64 -29.08
C ALA A 491 -11.21 -32.48 -30.35
N LYS A 492 -10.81 -31.86 -31.46
CA LYS A 492 -10.64 -32.47 -32.80
C LYS A 492 -9.18 -32.44 -33.29
N GLY A 493 -8.25 -32.00 -32.48
CA GLY A 493 -6.83 -31.87 -32.80
C GLY A 493 -6.02 -33.14 -32.56
N LEU A 494 -4.74 -32.94 -32.24
CA LEU A 494 -3.79 -34.04 -32.02
C LEU A 494 -4.26 -34.98 -30.90
N MET A 495 -3.87 -36.27 -31.06
CA MET A 495 -4.02 -37.23 -29.97
C MET A 495 -2.96 -36.94 -28.89
N MET A 496 -3.27 -37.22 -27.62
CA MET A 496 -2.31 -36.95 -26.53
C MET A 496 -1.00 -37.75 -26.69
N GLY A 497 -1.08 -39.02 -26.96
CA GLY A 497 0.08 -39.90 -27.03
C GLY A 497 0.63 -40.31 -25.66
N GLY A 498 1.74 -41.04 -25.66
CA GLY A 498 2.45 -41.52 -24.46
C GLY A 498 3.95 -41.62 -24.71
N GLY A 499 4.72 -41.96 -23.68
CA GLY A 499 6.20 -42.00 -23.73
C GLY A 499 6.85 -43.27 -24.25
N HIS A 500 6.08 -44.29 -24.59
CA HIS A 500 6.60 -45.62 -24.99
C HIS A 500 6.33 -45.90 -26.46
N TYR A 501 7.14 -45.32 -27.33
CA TYR A 501 7.06 -45.52 -28.77
C TYR A 501 8.46 -45.74 -29.36
N SER A 502 8.55 -46.61 -30.36
CA SER A 502 9.79 -46.87 -31.10
C SER A 502 10.21 -45.72 -32.01
N ALA A 503 9.27 -44.85 -32.35
CA ALA A 503 9.54 -43.63 -33.14
C ALA A 503 8.57 -42.51 -32.71
N LEU A 504 9.04 -41.24 -32.77
CA LEU A 504 8.21 -40.06 -32.52
C LEU A 504 7.33 -39.77 -33.75
N GLU A 505 6.05 -39.51 -33.48
CA GLU A 505 5.07 -39.04 -34.49
C GLU A 505 4.52 -37.65 -34.05
N PRO A 506 5.33 -36.56 -34.13
CA PRO A 506 4.95 -35.25 -33.62
C PRO A 506 3.76 -34.63 -34.33
N ARG A 507 3.51 -34.99 -35.60
CA ARG A 507 2.32 -34.51 -36.34
C ARG A 507 1.01 -35.22 -35.95
N LYS A 508 1.07 -36.27 -35.15
CA LYS A 508 -0.09 -37.09 -34.74
C LYS A 508 -0.34 -37.00 -33.23
N TYR A 509 0.70 -36.91 -32.42
CA TYR A 509 0.61 -36.96 -30.99
C TYR A 509 1.22 -35.70 -30.36
N LEU A 510 0.43 -35.01 -29.54
CA LEU A 510 0.86 -33.78 -28.86
C LEU A 510 2.07 -34.02 -27.93
N TYR A 511 2.09 -35.13 -27.22
CA TYR A 511 3.23 -35.42 -26.33
C TYR A 511 4.52 -35.74 -27.13
N HIS A 512 4.42 -36.31 -28.33
CA HIS A 512 5.58 -36.53 -29.21
C HIS A 512 6.08 -35.21 -29.80
N LEU A 513 5.19 -34.27 -30.10
CA LEU A 513 5.55 -32.92 -30.50
C LEU A 513 6.34 -32.22 -29.38
N TYR A 514 5.88 -32.37 -28.14
CA TYR A 514 6.60 -31.85 -26.97
C TYR A 514 7.97 -32.51 -26.77
N LEU A 515 8.08 -33.83 -27.01
CA LEU A 515 9.36 -34.52 -26.93
C LEU A 515 10.35 -34.01 -27.99
N ALA A 516 9.89 -33.78 -29.22
CA ALA A 516 10.73 -33.18 -30.27
C ALA A 516 11.18 -31.75 -29.90
N PHE A 517 10.26 -30.94 -29.38
CA PHE A 517 10.60 -29.61 -28.85
C PHE A 517 11.62 -29.68 -27.73
N ALA A 518 11.45 -30.59 -26.76
CA ALA A 518 12.36 -30.75 -25.63
C ALA A 518 13.75 -31.20 -26.08
N GLU A 519 13.83 -32.09 -27.07
CA GLU A 519 15.10 -32.53 -27.67
C GLU A 519 15.80 -31.36 -28.39
N TYR A 520 15.05 -30.61 -29.22
CA TYR A 520 15.57 -29.46 -29.96
C TYR A 520 16.19 -28.39 -29.01
N HIS A 521 15.52 -28.09 -27.89
CA HIS A 521 15.99 -27.12 -26.91
C HIS A 521 16.90 -27.69 -25.83
N GLY A 522 17.25 -28.98 -25.86
CA GLY A 522 18.14 -29.64 -24.89
C GLY A 522 17.58 -29.67 -23.47
N ILE A 523 16.24 -29.70 -23.29
CA ILE A 523 15.57 -29.69 -21.99
C ILE A 523 15.08 -31.08 -21.61
N LYS A 524 15.08 -31.36 -20.30
CA LYS A 524 14.52 -32.63 -19.79
C LYS A 524 12.99 -32.61 -19.87
N PRO A 525 12.36 -33.54 -20.59
CA PRO A 525 10.92 -33.55 -20.75
C PRO A 525 10.19 -33.94 -19.46
N LEU A 526 9.03 -33.32 -19.24
CA LEU A 526 8.08 -33.69 -18.20
C LEU A 526 7.42 -35.04 -18.53
N ALA A 527 7.05 -35.80 -17.51
CA ALA A 527 6.19 -36.96 -17.70
C ALA A 527 4.82 -36.54 -18.30
N VAL A 528 4.20 -37.39 -19.09
CA VAL A 528 2.95 -37.10 -19.81
C VAL A 528 1.82 -36.52 -18.93
N THR A 529 1.71 -36.99 -17.68
CA THR A 529 0.70 -36.50 -16.74
C THR A 529 0.99 -35.05 -16.30
N ASN A 530 2.25 -34.72 -16.04
CA ASN A 530 2.69 -33.37 -15.68
C ASN A 530 2.64 -32.44 -16.88
N PHE A 531 3.00 -32.93 -18.08
CA PHE A 531 2.84 -32.17 -19.31
C PHE A 531 1.38 -31.79 -19.57
N GLY A 532 0.41 -32.71 -19.35
CA GLY A 532 -1.00 -32.41 -19.47
C GLY A 532 -1.50 -31.30 -18.55
N LYS A 533 -0.93 -31.19 -17.32
CA LYS A 533 -1.22 -30.08 -16.40
C LYS A 533 -0.55 -28.79 -16.86
N ALA A 534 0.71 -28.88 -17.27
CA ALA A 534 1.49 -27.72 -17.70
C ALA A 534 0.92 -27.07 -18.96
N ILE A 535 0.51 -27.85 -19.97
CA ILE A 535 -0.11 -27.30 -21.19
C ILE A 535 -1.47 -26.66 -20.91
N THR A 536 -2.24 -27.21 -19.95
CA THR A 536 -3.50 -26.59 -19.50
C THR A 536 -3.27 -25.21 -18.88
N ALA A 537 -2.20 -25.08 -18.11
CA ALA A 537 -1.82 -23.78 -17.51
C ALA A 537 -1.29 -22.81 -18.57
N ALA A 538 -0.41 -23.28 -19.46
CA ALA A 538 0.19 -22.46 -20.51
C ALA A 538 -0.84 -21.96 -21.53
N ALA A 539 -1.81 -22.78 -21.95
CA ALA A 539 -2.89 -22.37 -22.84
C ALA A 539 -3.67 -21.16 -22.30
N ARG A 540 -3.92 -21.11 -20.99
CA ARG A 540 -4.61 -19.99 -20.33
C ARG A 540 -3.85 -18.68 -20.39
N GLU A 541 -2.52 -18.74 -20.45
CA GLU A 541 -1.69 -17.53 -20.62
C GLU A 541 -1.94 -16.86 -21.98
N TYR A 542 -2.27 -17.66 -23.01
CA TYR A 542 -2.69 -17.20 -24.34
C TYR A 542 -4.20 -16.92 -24.43
N GLY A 543 -4.94 -17.00 -23.31
CA GLY A 543 -6.38 -16.83 -23.29
C GLY A 543 -7.15 -18.01 -23.95
N GLN A 544 -6.48 -19.16 -24.10
CA GLN A 544 -7.02 -20.35 -24.74
C GLN A 544 -7.42 -21.40 -23.70
N GLU A 545 -8.33 -22.29 -24.09
CA GLU A 545 -8.76 -23.43 -23.27
C GLU A 545 -8.22 -24.73 -23.84
N TYR A 546 -7.54 -25.52 -23.00
CA TYR A 546 -7.11 -26.86 -23.37
C TYR A 546 -8.20 -27.88 -23.08
N LEU A 547 -8.76 -28.46 -24.12
CA LEU A 547 -9.86 -29.44 -24.08
C LEU A 547 -9.39 -30.83 -24.47
N THR A 548 -9.97 -31.84 -23.83
CA THR A 548 -9.73 -33.26 -24.21
C THR A 548 -11.01 -34.06 -24.22
N ARG A 549 -11.09 -35.06 -25.14
CA ARG A 549 -12.13 -36.08 -25.13
C ARG A 549 -11.53 -37.47 -25.31
N THR A 550 -12.19 -38.48 -24.83
CA THR A 550 -11.76 -39.88 -24.99
C THR A 550 -12.53 -40.51 -26.15
N ILE A 551 -11.80 -41.05 -27.16
CA ILE A 551 -12.33 -41.75 -28.30
C ILE A 551 -11.68 -43.13 -28.34
N LYS A 552 -12.47 -44.21 -28.23
CA LYS A 552 -11.99 -45.59 -28.26
C LYS A 552 -10.78 -45.81 -27.34
N GLY A 553 -10.84 -45.31 -26.10
CA GLY A 553 -9.78 -45.43 -25.10
C GLY A 553 -8.56 -44.53 -25.31
N ARG A 554 -8.54 -43.69 -26.34
CA ARG A 554 -7.45 -42.72 -26.62
C ARG A 554 -7.91 -41.30 -26.35
N ARG A 555 -7.05 -40.46 -25.78
CA ARG A 555 -7.35 -39.05 -25.47
C ARG A 555 -7.01 -38.18 -26.69
N GLN A 556 -8.01 -37.56 -27.27
CA GLN A 556 -7.87 -36.54 -28.31
C GLN A 556 -7.91 -35.14 -27.66
N THR A 557 -7.09 -34.22 -28.15
CA THR A 557 -7.00 -32.83 -27.67
C THR A 557 -7.65 -31.89 -28.70
N ASN A 558 -7.78 -30.60 -28.30
CA ASN A 558 -8.18 -29.54 -29.22
C ASN A 558 -6.96 -28.78 -29.79
N VAL A 559 -5.74 -29.34 -29.69
CA VAL A 559 -4.51 -28.67 -30.10
C VAL A 559 -4.18 -29.01 -31.54
N GLY A 560 -3.89 -27.98 -32.34
CA GLY A 560 -3.31 -28.06 -33.68
C GLY A 560 -1.90 -27.47 -33.72
N ILE A 561 -1.18 -27.70 -34.79
CA ILE A 561 0.21 -27.29 -35.00
C ILE A 561 0.21 -26.09 -35.95
N SER A 562 0.90 -25.00 -35.57
CA SER A 562 1.18 -23.88 -36.46
C SER A 562 2.48 -24.10 -37.28
N GLU A 563 2.73 -23.27 -38.25
CA GLU A 563 3.97 -23.30 -39.07
C GLU A 563 5.23 -23.09 -38.21
N LEU A 564 5.13 -22.39 -37.09
CA LEU A 564 6.25 -22.17 -36.15
C LEU A 564 6.81 -23.47 -35.55
N ALA A 565 6.02 -24.54 -35.50
CA ALA A 565 6.49 -25.84 -35.01
C ALA A 565 7.44 -26.56 -35.98
N ASP A 566 7.48 -26.17 -37.25
CA ASP A 566 8.35 -26.80 -38.25
C ASP A 566 9.85 -26.57 -37.91
N GLU A 567 10.18 -25.58 -37.13
CA GLU A 567 11.53 -25.28 -36.67
C GLU A 567 12.14 -26.44 -35.85
N PHE A 568 11.37 -27.04 -34.96
CA PHE A 568 11.81 -28.12 -34.08
C PHE A 568 11.26 -29.51 -34.42
N MET A 569 10.43 -29.62 -35.43
CA MET A 569 9.96 -30.92 -35.88
C MET A 569 11.05 -31.65 -36.67
N PRO A 570 11.20 -32.97 -36.47
CA PRO A 570 12.08 -33.78 -37.30
C PRO A 570 11.69 -33.64 -38.78
N ARG A 571 12.64 -33.39 -39.65
CA ARG A 571 12.44 -33.35 -41.10
C ARG A 571 11.95 -34.71 -41.56
N ALA A 572 10.96 -34.71 -42.45
CA ALA A 572 10.52 -35.95 -43.07
C ALA A 572 11.69 -36.58 -43.87
N TYR A 573 11.91 -37.85 -43.69
CA TYR A 573 12.94 -38.60 -44.44
C TYR A 573 12.75 -38.33 -45.94
N GLY A 574 13.72 -37.66 -46.61
CA GLY A 574 13.68 -37.38 -48.05
C GLY A 574 13.37 -35.92 -48.45
N SER A 575 13.19 -34.98 -47.51
CA SER A 575 13.11 -33.56 -47.86
C SER A 575 14.50 -32.97 -48.08
N GLU A 576 14.78 -32.43 -49.27
CA GLU A 576 15.98 -31.68 -49.59
C GLU A 576 16.15 -30.48 -48.62
N PRO A 577 17.37 -30.13 -48.18
CA PRO A 577 17.61 -28.92 -47.42
C PRO A 577 17.22 -27.70 -48.28
N PRO A 578 16.72 -26.64 -47.66
CA PRO A 578 16.49 -25.38 -48.38
C PRO A 578 17.79 -24.96 -49.04
N LYS A 579 17.74 -24.63 -50.32
CA LYS A 579 18.88 -24.00 -50.99
C LYS A 579 19.13 -22.67 -50.32
N ASP A 580 20.33 -22.51 -49.76
CA ASP A 580 20.77 -21.23 -49.29
C ASP A 580 20.70 -20.24 -50.47
N GLU A 581 19.85 -19.26 -50.39
CA GLU A 581 19.85 -18.14 -51.32
C GLU A 581 21.07 -17.30 -50.96
N GLU A 582 22.08 -17.27 -51.90
CA GLU A 582 23.25 -16.43 -51.85
C GLU A 582 22.91 -14.94 -51.88
#